data_205a6019581b8f311221b205661bca5b
#
_entry.id   205a6019581b8f311221b205661bca5b
#
_cell.length_a   1.000
_cell.length_b   1.000
_cell.length_c   1.000
_cell.angle_alpha   90.00
_cell.angle_beta   90.00
_cell.angle_gamma   90.00
#
_symmetry.space_group_name_H-M   'P 1'
#
loop_
_entity.id
_entity.type
_entity.pdbx_description
1 polymer ?
#
loop_
_entity_poly.entity_id
_entity_poly.type
_entity_poly.pdbx_seq_one_letter_code
_entity_poly.pdbx_strand_id
1 'polypeptide(L)'
;MKNRLMWAAKFFAALIVSAFTVSCAPDEDVYKDAIKGIIIESQVPLIQLESNFNGERLSYQIENPNFYDSVKIASGEATPKPAVFQAASLSKVVFSYIVMKMYDRGEIDLDAPLCNYTDIDRFEDKESASKLTARMVLNHRTGLPNWSKSPSSQEWPVSTITFKYPVDSCYGYSGEGFAFLQRAVEKIRGKKIDDVAKEEVFKPLGMEYTSYEWQPMYDTLAVDGYNKDGENRGKGRHPRANVGYTLRTCAADYAKFLQALLDGTGLSPKAKEVFFTPCGEKAIRYAENHRECDNSIAWAMGIGTEENPEFGKVLWHWGDNGSFKALFILIPSANGYLTYFTNSNHGHDIINDITALVIKNREPFAINDWINKD
;
A
#
# COMPACT_ATOMS: atom_id res chain seq x y z
N MET A 1 59.58 -71.15 -18.92
CA MET A 1 60.64 -70.17 -18.59
C MET A 1 59.98 -68.84 -18.37
N LYS A 2 59.92 -68.42 -17.09
CA LYS A 2 60.32 -67.12 -16.52
C LYS A 2 59.89 -65.89 -17.35
N ASN A 3 59.09 -64.94 -16.93
CA ASN A 3 59.23 -64.12 -15.75
C ASN A 3 58.04 -63.17 -15.53
N ARG A 4 57.67 -63.09 -14.28
CA ARG A 4 57.42 -61.90 -13.43
C ARG A 4 56.39 -60.83 -13.79
N LEU A 5 55.37 -60.91 -13.01
CA LEU A 5 54.58 -59.81 -12.39
C LEU A 5 55.32 -58.46 -12.28
N MET A 6 54.59 -57.41 -12.58
CA MET A 6 54.64 -56.19 -11.75
C MET A 6 53.27 -55.52 -11.71
N TRP A 7 52.80 -55.36 -10.50
CA TRP A 7 51.60 -54.62 -10.13
C TRP A 7 51.88 -53.11 -10.25
N ALA A 8 51.00 -52.36 -10.90
CA ALA A 8 50.94 -50.92 -10.75
C ALA A 8 49.55 -50.50 -10.31
N ALA A 9 49.42 -50.23 -9.03
CA ALA A 9 48.23 -49.62 -8.43
C ALA A 9 48.12 -48.18 -8.93
N LYS A 10 47.05 -47.89 -9.67
CA LYS A 10 46.70 -46.50 -9.97
C LYS A 10 45.75 -45.97 -8.86
N PHE A 11 46.32 -45.11 -8.02
CA PHE A 11 45.54 -44.26 -7.14
C PHE A 11 44.75 -43.25 -7.97
N PHE A 12 43.43 -43.40 -8.02
CA PHE A 12 42.56 -42.34 -8.46
C PHE A 12 42.32 -41.41 -7.25
N ALA A 13 43.03 -40.28 -7.22
CA ALA A 13 42.70 -39.15 -6.36
C ALA A 13 41.48 -38.45 -6.94
N ALA A 14 40.30 -38.68 -6.36
CA ALA A 14 39.12 -37.90 -6.64
C ALA A 14 39.31 -36.49 -6.05
N LEU A 15 39.60 -35.51 -6.90
CA LEU A 15 39.55 -34.10 -6.53
C LEU A 15 38.06 -33.73 -6.39
N ILE A 16 37.58 -33.66 -5.15
CA ILE A 16 36.32 -33.02 -4.84
C ILE A 16 36.57 -31.51 -4.96
N VAL A 17 36.22 -30.95 -6.10
CA VAL A 17 36.08 -29.49 -6.27
C VAL A 17 34.76 -29.14 -5.60
N SER A 18 34.81 -28.78 -4.33
CA SER A 18 33.72 -28.08 -3.68
C SER A 18 33.62 -26.70 -4.32
N ALA A 19 32.70 -26.54 -5.26
CA ALA A 19 32.29 -25.23 -5.71
C ALA A 19 31.62 -24.52 -4.52
N PHE A 20 32.41 -23.73 -3.78
CA PHE A 20 31.86 -22.67 -2.96
C PHE A 20 31.23 -21.67 -3.92
N THR A 21 29.92 -21.75 -4.11
CA THR A 21 29.15 -20.60 -4.57
C THR A 21 29.21 -19.58 -3.46
N VAL A 22 30.17 -18.67 -3.53
CA VAL A 22 30.11 -17.43 -2.78
C VAL A 22 28.92 -16.69 -3.37
N SER A 23 27.76 -16.81 -2.73
CA SER A 23 26.66 -15.89 -2.90
C SER A 23 27.18 -14.56 -2.34
N CYS A 24 27.75 -13.72 -3.21
CA CYS A 24 27.91 -12.32 -2.89
C CYS A 24 26.49 -11.76 -2.81
N ALA A 25 25.93 -11.70 -1.60
CA ALA A 25 24.85 -10.76 -1.34
C ALA A 25 25.39 -9.39 -1.76
N PRO A 26 24.63 -8.60 -2.54
CA PRO A 26 25.05 -7.24 -2.89
C PRO A 26 25.34 -6.51 -1.56
N ASP A 27 26.41 -5.72 -1.55
CA ASP A 27 26.77 -4.92 -0.41
C ASP A 27 25.57 -4.02 -0.06
N GLU A 28 25.14 -3.98 1.21
CA GLU A 28 24.02 -3.18 1.70
C GLU A 28 24.19 -1.71 1.31
N ASP A 29 25.41 -1.23 1.24
CA ASP A 29 25.78 0.12 0.81
C ASP A 29 25.42 0.42 -0.66
N VAL A 30 25.42 -0.57 -1.56
CA VAL A 30 25.08 -0.38 -2.97
C VAL A 30 23.62 0.02 -3.15
N TYR A 31 22.70 -0.63 -2.45
CA TYR A 31 21.28 -0.25 -2.50
C TYR A 31 21.06 1.14 -1.91
N LYS A 32 21.68 1.42 -0.77
CA LYS A 32 21.57 2.71 -0.11
C LYS A 32 22.05 3.85 -0.99
N ASP A 33 23.20 3.70 -1.61
CA ASP A 33 23.77 4.71 -2.48
C ASP A 33 22.94 4.90 -3.76
N ALA A 34 22.42 3.81 -4.35
CA ALA A 34 21.54 3.88 -5.50
C ALA A 34 20.21 4.59 -5.17
N ILE A 35 19.56 4.22 -4.07
CA ILE A 35 18.32 4.88 -3.62
C ILE A 35 18.58 6.36 -3.33
N LYS A 36 19.72 6.69 -2.71
CA LYS A 36 20.12 8.08 -2.46
C LYS A 36 20.30 8.87 -3.77
N GLY A 37 20.89 8.28 -4.78
CA GLY A 37 21.00 8.87 -6.13
C GLY A 37 19.62 9.17 -6.71
N ILE A 38 18.71 8.21 -6.69
CA ILE A 38 17.32 8.33 -7.18
C ILE A 38 16.60 9.50 -6.51
N ILE A 39 16.63 9.60 -5.16
CA ILE A 39 15.91 10.67 -4.44
C ILE A 39 16.54 12.04 -4.63
N ILE A 40 17.85 12.12 -4.88
CA ILE A 40 18.53 13.39 -5.20
C ILE A 40 18.07 13.91 -6.56
N GLU A 41 18.10 13.05 -7.58
CA GLU A 41 17.72 13.39 -8.95
C GLU A 41 16.24 13.78 -9.04
N SER A 42 15.37 13.04 -8.33
CA SER A 42 13.93 13.28 -8.32
C SER A 42 13.46 14.32 -7.29
N GLN A 43 14.35 14.99 -6.60
CA GLN A 43 14.05 16.04 -5.60
C GLN A 43 13.10 15.56 -4.48
N VAL A 44 13.26 14.30 -4.05
CA VAL A 44 12.54 13.73 -2.91
C VAL A 44 13.32 13.99 -1.62
N PRO A 45 12.79 14.71 -0.62
CA PRO A 45 13.54 15.06 0.58
C PRO A 45 13.87 13.89 1.49
N LEU A 46 12.94 12.93 1.64
CA LEU A 46 13.07 11.77 2.51
C LEU A 46 12.30 10.59 1.93
N ILE A 47 12.92 9.42 1.96
CA ILE A 47 12.27 8.13 1.69
C ILE A 47 12.44 7.18 2.87
N GLN A 48 11.38 6.44 3.21
CA GLN A 48 11.48 5.16 3.90
C GLN A 48 11.08 4.04 2.95
N LEU A 49 11.85 2.96 2.94
CA LEU A 49 11.64 1.80 2.10
C LEU A 49 11.81 0.52 2.91
N GLU A 50 10.86 -0.39 2.75
CA GLU A 50 10.93 -1.77 3.24
C GLU A 50 10.64 -2.73 2.11
N SER A 51 11.43 -3.77 1.98
CA SER A 51 11.16 -4.87 1.04
C SER A 51 11.59 -6.22 1.61
N ASN A 52 10.96 -7.25 1.09
CA ASN A 52 11.36 -8.64 1.29
C ASN A 52 11.12 -9.38 -0.03
N PHE A 53 12.18 -9.73 -0.73
CA PHE A 53 12.13 -10.47 -1.98
C PHE A 53 13.14 -11.61 -1.96
N ASN A 54 12.69 -12.84 -2.28
CA ASN A 54 13.56 -14.02 -2.37
C ASN A 54 14.45 -14.22 -1.11
N GLY A 55 13.97 -13.79 0.06
CA GLY A 55 14.71 -13.86 1.32
C GLY A 55 15.67 -12.69 1.57
N GLU A 56 15.85 -11.79 0.61
CA GLU A 56 16.58 -10.54 0.78
C GLU A 56 15.67 -9.49 1.38
N ARG A 57 16.05 -8.91 2.53
CA ARG A 57 15.32 -7.84 3.21
C ARG A 57 16.09 -6.54 3.13
N LEU A 58 15.40 -5.49 2.69
CA LEU A 58 15.95 -4.14 2.67
C LEU A 58 15.08 -3.26 3.58
N SER A 59 15.74 -2.44 4.40
CA SER A 59 15.11 -1.49 5.32
C SER A 59 15.93 -0.21 5.33
N TYR A 60 15.40 0.85 4.77
CA TYR A 60 16.10 2.12 4.64
C TYR A 60 15.25 3.31 5.04
N GLN A 61 15.89 4.27 5.70
CA GLN A 61 15.44 5.65 5.83
C GLN A 61 16.57 6.54 5.32
N ILE A 62 16.36 7.22 4.18
CA ILE A 62 17.40 7.96 3.47
C ILE A 62 16.93 9.39 3.25
N GLU A 63 17.76 10.34 3.68
CA GLU A 63 17.56 11.78 3.49
C GLU A 63 18.29 12.27 2.25
N ASN A 64 17.64 13.18 1.52
CA ASN A 64 18.27 13.93 0.45
C ASN A 64 19.08 15.10 1.05
N PRO A 65 20.40 15.14 0.85
CA PRO A 65 21.25 16.17 1.44
C PRO A 65 20.93 17.61 0.98
N ASN A 66 20.17 17.76 -0.11
CA ASN A 66 19.77 19.08 -0.62
C ASN A 66 18.61 19.69 0.17
N PHE A 67 18.02 18.97 1.14
CA PHE A 67 16.88 19.39 1.98
C PHE A 67 17.24 19.40 3.48
N TYR A 68 18.49 19.62 3.86
CA TYR A 68 19.05 19.42 5.20
C TYR A 68 18.36 20.20 6.34
N ASP A 69 17.78 21.37 6.07
CA ASP A 69 17.17 22.19 7.12
C ASP A 69 15.77 21.73 7.55
N SER A 70 15.22 20.74 6.87
CA SER A 70 13.80 20.39 6.96
C SER A 70 13.51 19.09 7.70
N VAL A 71 14.49 18.20 7.90
CA VAL A 71 14.28 16.92 8.58
C VAL A 71 15.15 16.84 9.83
N LYS A 72 14.70 17.50 10.90
CA LYS A 72 15.24 17.21 12.24
C LYS A 72 14.71 15.89 12.74
N ILE A 73 15.25 14.78 12.23
CA ILE A 73 15.10 13.49 12.90
C ILE A 73 15.88 13.59 14.20
N ALA A 74 15.26 13.26 15.33
CA ALA A 74 15.88 13.32 16.63
C ALA A 74 17.13 12.44 16.66
N SER A 75 18.28 13.04 16.32
CA SER A 75 19.59 12.43 16.43
C SER A 75 19.99 12.46 17.91
N GLY A 76 20.07 11.31 18.53
CA GLY A 76 20.57 11.19 19.90
C GLY A 76 20.06 10.03 20.73
N GLU A 77 19.08 9.26 20.27
CA GLU A 77 18.65 8.03 20.97
C GLU A 77 19.45 6.82 20.47
N ALA A 78 19.75 5.88 21.37
CA ALA A 78 20.46 4.64 21.05
C ALA A 78 19.72 3.75 20.01
N THR A 79 18.43 4.02 19.79
CA THR A 79 17.59 3.44 18.74
C THR A 79 16.78 4.58 18.13
N PRO A 80 17.13 5.07 16.93
CA PRO A 80 16.37 6.15 16.28
C PRO A 80 14.93 5.70 16.04
N LYS A 81 13.98 6.50 16.52
CA LYS A 81 12.56 6.28 16.19
C LYS A 81 12.33 6.56 14.72
N PRO A 82 11.47 5.79 14.03
CA PRO A 82 11.22 6.00 12.62
C PRO A 82 10.46 7.32 12.37
N ALA A 83 10.74 7.96 11.27
CA ALA A 83 9.91 9.04 10.75
C ALA A 83 8.51 8.51 10.43
N VAL A 84 7.47 9.31 10.68
CA VAL A 84 6.08 8.95 10.43
C VAL A 84 5.54 9.77 9.26
N PHE A 85 5.02 9.07 8.25
CA PHE A 85 4.50 9.64 7.02
C PHE A 85 2.97 9.58 6.97
N GLN A 86 2.36 10.37 6.10
CA GLN A 86 1.00 10.13 5.66
C GLN A 86 0.99 8.98 4.66
N ALA A 87 0.22 7.92 4.95
CA ALA A 87 0.04 6.80 4.05
C ALA A 87 -0.95 7.10 2.91
N ALA A 88 -1.65 8.23 3.01
CA ALA A 88 -2.67 8.63 2.06
C ALA A 88 -3.63 7.48 1.76
N SER A 89 -3.86 7.14 0.49
CA SER A 89 -4.82 6.11 0.11
C SER A 89 -4.43 4.66 0.47
N LEU A 90 -3.18 4.39 0.90
CA LEU A 90 -2.86 3.11 1.52
C LEU A 90 -3.69 2.85 2.80
N SER A 91 -4.29 3.89 3.36
CA SER A 91 -5.33 3.83 4.41
C SER A 91 -6.46 2.87 4.06
N LYS A 92 -6.89 2.86 2.79
CA LYS A 92 -8.00 2.03 2.30
C LYS A 92 -7.72 0.54 2.41
N VAL A 93 -6.48 0.13 2.15
CA VAL A 93 -6.11 -1.29 2.15
C VAL A 93 -6.15 -1.87 3.56
N VAL A 94 -5.66 -1.12 4.55
CA VAL A 94 -5.77 -1.50 5.97
C VAL A 94 -7.25 -1.62 6.38
N PHE A 95 -8.07 -0.67 5.97
CA PHE A 95 -9.50 -0.72 6.24
C PHE A 95 -10.20 -1.88 5.52
N SER A 96 -9.84 -2.15 4.27
CA SER A 96 -10.36 -3.30 3.53
C SER A 96 -10.06 -4.61 4.23
N TYR A 97 -8.86 -4.76 4.78
CA TYR A 97 -8.49 -5.93 5.59
C TYR A 97 -9.36 -6.05 6.86
N ILE A 98 -9.68 -4.94 7.54
CA ILE A 98 -10.63 -4.93 8.67
C ILE A 98 -12.00 -5.43 8.23
N VAL A 99 -12.52 -4.91 7.11
CA VAL A 99 -13.83 -5.32 6.57
C VAL A 99 -13.81 -6.81 6.20
N MET A 100 -12.72 -7.31 5.62
CA MET A 100 -12.60 -8.74 5.29
C MET A 100 -12.54 -9.64 6.53
N LYS A 101 -11.90 -9.20 7.62
CA LYS A 101 -11.97 -9.91 8.91
C LYS A 101 -13.39 -9.93 9.48
N MET A 102 -14.12 -8.81 9.38
CA MET A 102 -15.53 -8.73 9.80
C MET A 102 -16.42 -9.64 8.94
N TYR A 103 -16.17 -9.68 7.62
CA TYR A 103 -16.86 -10.61 6.71
C TYR A 103 -16.60 -12.07 7.09
N ASP A 104 -15.37 -12.42 7.36
CA ASP A 104 -14.96 -13.78 7.73
C ASP A 104 -15.63 -14.26 9.03
N ARG A 105 -15.90 -13.35 9.97
CA ARG A 105 -16.65 -13.61 11.21
C ARG A 105 -18.16 -13.49 11.08
N GLY A 106 -18.68 -13.14 9.89
CA GLY A 106 -20.11 -12.92 9.65
C GLY A 106 -20.68 -11.65 10.29
N GLU A 107 -19.83 -10.68 10.67
CA GLU A 107 -20.25 -9.40 11.25
C GLU A 107 -20.80 -8.42 10.19
N ILE A 108 -20.34 -8.57 8.93
CA ILE A 108 -20.83 -7.81 7.78
C ILE A 108 -21.02 -8.74 6.57
N ASP A 109 -22.11 -8.55 5.86
CA ASP A 109 -22.31 -9.17 4.54
C ASP A 109 -21.82 -8.19 3.46
N LEU A 110 -20.90 -8.64 2.60
CA LEU A 110 -20.33 -7.80 1.54
C LEU A 110 -21.37 -7.38 0.49
N ASP A 111 -22.45 -8.14 0.34
CA ASP A 111 -23.48 -7.94 -0.69
C ASP A 111 -24.80 -7.39 -0.13
N ALA A 112 -24.91 -7.26 1.18
CA ALA A 112 -26.05 -6.59 1.79
C ALA A 112 -25.97 -5.06 1.61
N PRO A 113 -27.12 -4.39 1.40
CA PRO A 113 -27.16 -2.94 1.31
C PRO A 113 -26.63 -2.26 2.59
N LEU A 114 -25.72 -1.30 2.42
CA LEU A 114 -25.13 -0.58 3.55
C LEU A 114 -26.13 0.26 4.34
N CYS A 115 -27.24 0.65 3.73
CA CYS A 115 -28.35 1.32 4.43
C CYS A 115 -28.98 0.45 5.53
N ASN A 116 -28.73 -0.85 5.57
CA ASN A 116 -29.11 -1.73 6.68
C ASN A 116 -28.29 -1.45 7.97
N TYR A 117 -27.12 -0.85 7.82
CA TYR A 117 -26.17 -0.60 8.92
C TYR A 117 -26.04 0.88 9.29
N THR A 118 -26.22 1.81 8.32
CA THR A 118 -26.07 3.24 8.56
C THR A 118 -27.04 4.07 7.71
N ASP A 119 -27.23 5.35 8.06
CA ASP A 119 -28.09 6.27 7.32
C ASP A 119 -27.52 6.65 5.94
N ILE A 120 -28.43 7.06 5.07
CA ILE A 120 -28.14 7.55 3.70
C ILE A 120 -28.51 9.02 3.53
N ASP A 121 -28.53 9.81 4.61
CA ASP A 121 -29.07 11.17 4.63
C ASP A 121 -28.30 12.13 3.72
N ARG A 122 -27.00 11.95 3.58
CA ARG A 122 -26.17 12.78 2.71
C ARG A 122 -26.39 12.56 1.21
N PHE A 123 -26.99 11.45 0.79
CA PHE A 123 -27.18 11.17 -0.63
C PHE A 123 -28.37 11.92 -1.20
N GLU A 124 -28.21 12.53 -2.38
CA GLU A 124 -29.27 13.17 -3.13
C GLU A 124 -30.26 12.13 -3.67
N ASP A 125 -29.75 11.09 -4.33
CA ASP A 125 -30.53 9.95 -4.80
C ASP A 125 -30.52 8.82 -3.77
N LYS A 126 -31.61 8.74 -3.00
CA LYS A 126 -31.78 7.73 -1.94
C LYS A 126 -32.02 6.33 -2.52
N GLU A 127 -32.65 6.23 -3.69
CA GLU A 127 -32.92 4.95 -4.34
C GLU A 127 -31.59 4.28 -4.76
N SER A 128 -30.72 5.01 -5.45
CA SER A 128 -29.40 4.52 -5.80
C SER A 128 -28.54 4.23 -4.56
N ALA A 129 -28.57 5.09 -3.55
CA ALA A 129 -27.83 4.90 -2.29
C ALA A 129 -28.26 3.65 -1.52
N SER A 130 -29.56 3.29 -1.58
CA SER A 130 -30.06 2.06 -0.93
C SER A 130 -29.55 0.76 -1.55
N LYS A 131 -28.94 0.80 -2.72
CA LYS A 131 -28.37 -0.35 -3.44
C LYS A 131 -26.87 -0.56 -3.16
N LEU A 132 -26.21 0.43 -2.52
CA LEU A 132 -24.77 0.38 -2.29
C LEU A 132 -24.41 -0.73 -1.30
N THR A 133 -23.41 -1.54 -1.65
CA THR A 133 -22.89 -2.63 -0.83
C THR A 133 -21.42 -2.41 -0.45
N ALA A 134 -20.94 -3.15 0.56
CA ALA A 134 -19.53 -3.11 0.93
C ALA A 134 -18.63 -3.57 -0.24
N ARG A 135 -19.05 -4.58 -1.00
CA ARG A 135 -18.33 -5.04 -2.19
C ARG A 135 -18.17 -3.93 -3.22
N MET A 136 -19.24 -3.19 -3.53
CA MET A 136 -19.18 -2.07 -4.48
C MET A 136 -18.26 -0.95 -4.01
N VAL A 137 -18.20 -0.69 -2.70
CA VAL A 137 -17.24 0.27 -2.13
C VAL A 137 -15.81 -0.21 -2.32
N LEU A 138 -15.51 -1.44 -1.89
CA LEU A 138 -14.16 -1.98 -1.90
C LEU A 138 -13.59 -2.12 -3.32
N ASN A 139 -14.42 -2.39 -4.32
CA ASN A 139 -14.00 -2.49 -5.72
C ASN A 139 -14.21 -1.20 -6.54
N HIS A 140 -14.57 -0.09 -5.87
CA HIS A 140 -14.79 1.21 -6.51
C HIS A 140 -15.85 1.22 -7.62
N ARG A 141 -16.97 0.52 -7.42
CA ARG A 141 -18.10 0.45 -8.38
C ARG A 141 -19.36 1.15 -7.88
N THR A 142 -19.23 2.03 -6.88
CA THR A 142 -20.37 2.74 -6.30
C THR A 142 -21.00 3.81 -7.21
N GLY A 143 -20.25 4.30 -8.20
CA GLY A 143 -20.65 5.47 -9.01
C GLY A 143 -20.49 6.82 -8.28
N LEU A 144 -19.96 6.82 -7.05
CA LEU A 144 -19.77 8.02 -6.24
C LEU A 144 -18.54 8.82 -6.67
N PRO A 145 -18.52 10.16 -6.42
CA PRO A 145 -17.31 10.96 -6.60
C PRO A 145 -16.20 10.52 -5.67
N ASN A 146 -14.96 10.90 -5.96
CA ASN A 146 -13.88 10.71 -4.98
C ASN A 146 -14.23 11.49 -3.69
N TRP A 147 -14.56 12.76 -3.81
CA TRP A 147 -15.03 13.58 -2.69
C TRP A 147 -16.09 14.57 -3.16
N SER A 148 -17.16 14.74 -2.39
CA SER A 148 -18.21 15.75 -2.64
C SER A 148 -17.72 17.16 -2.33
N LYS A 149 -16.84 17.29 -1.33
CA LYS A 149 -16.09 18.48 -0.91
C LYS A 149 -14.71 18.03 -0.43
N SER A 150 -13.79 18.96 -0.17
CA SER A 150 -12.52 18.60 0.48
C SER A 150 -12.77 17.85 1.80
N PRO A 151 -12.28 16.62 1.96
CA PRO A 151 -12.59 15.80 3.14
C PRO A 151 -11.98 16.34 4.44
N SER A 152 -11.05 17.30 4.35
CA SER A 152 -10.50 18.04 5.50
C SER A 152 -11.33 19.26 5.89
N SER A 153 -12.29 19.69 5.07
CA SER A 153 -13.12 20.87 5.35
C SER A 153 -14.19 20.59 6.41
N GLN A 154 -14.72 21.65 7.01
CA GLN A 154 -15.86 21.57 7.94
C GLN A 154 -17.18 21.30 7.21
N GLU A 155 -17.26 21.63 5.93
CA GLU A 155 -18.46 21.43 5.11
C GLU A 155 -18.64 19.98 4.65
N TRP A 156 -17.56 19.22 4.52
CA TRP A 156 -17.60 17.85 3.98
C TRP A 156 -18.57 16.91 4.71
N PRO A 157 -18.62 16.85 6.05
CA PRO A 157 -19.49 15.89 6.74
C PRO A 157 -21.00 16.10 6.51
N VAL A 158 -21.38 17.30 6.11
CA VAL A 158 -22.78 17.70 5.85
C VAL A 158 -23.08 17.97 4.38
N SER A 159 -22.07 17.82 3.50
CA SER A 159 -22.26 18.04 2.07
C SER A 159 -23.11 16.93 1.43
N THR A 160 -23.93 17.30 0.48
CA THR A 160 -24.71 16.36 -0.33
C THR A 160 -23.77 15.55 -1.24
N ILE A 161 -24.07 14.27 -1.40
CA ILE A 161 -23.34 13.37 -2.30
C ILE A 161 -24.23 13.08 -3.51
N THR A 162 -23.75 13.47 -4.70
CA THR A 162 -24.39 13.21 -5.99
C THR A 162 -23.61 12.12 -6.73
N PHE A 163 -24.32 11.16 -7.31
CA PHE A 163 -23.70 10.11 -8.14
C PHE A 163 -23.12 10.71 -9.42
N LYS A 164 -21.91 10.27 -9.79
CA LYS A 164 -21.31 10.60 -11.09
C LYS A 164 -21.69 9.62 -12.19
N TYR A 165 -21.86 8.35 -11.81
CA TYR A 165 -22.16 7.24 -12.71
C TYR A 165 -23.26 6.36 -12.11
N PRO A 166 -23.98 5.58 -12.93
CA PRO A 166 -24.90 4.58 -12.40
C PRO A 166 -24.19 3.59 -11.48
N VAL A 167 -24.88 3.15 -10.43
CA VAL A 167 -24.35 2.16 -9.49
C VAL A 167 -23.94 0.90 -10.24
N ASP A 168 -22.77 0.37 -9.91
CA ASP A 168 -22.18 -0.87 -10.44
C ASP A 168 -21.91 -0.87 -11.96
N SER A 169 -21.92 0.29 -12.63
CA SER A 169 -21.75 0.38 -14.09
C SER A 169 -20.29 0.38 -14.54
N CYS A 170 -19.36 0.95 -13.75
CA CYS A 170 -17.96 1.12 -14.11
C CYS A 170 -17.09 1.27 -12.89
N TYR A 171 -15.77 1.22 -13.09
CA TYR A 171 -14.79 1.63 -12.07
C TYR A 171 -14.82 3.17 -11.91
N GLY A 172 -14.95 3.63 -10.68
CA GLY A 172 -14.88 5.05 -10.32
C GLY A 172 -14.30 5.22 -8.91
N TYR A 173 -13.01 5.59 -8.83
CA TYR A 173 -12.32 5.72 -7.55
C TYR A 173 -13.05 6.67 -6.58
N SER A 174 -13.38 6.19 -5.38
CA SER A 174 -14.23 6.93 -4.45
C SER A 174 -13.77 6.84 -3.00
N GLY A 175 -13.36 7.99 -2.45
CA GLY A 175 -13.16 8.16 -1.01
C GLY A 175 -14.48 8.31 -0.26
N GLU A 176 -15.53 8.89 -0.89
CA GLU A 176 -16.89 8.96 -0.30
C GLU A 176 -17.46 7.57 -0.02
N GLY A 177 -17.26 6.61 -0.93
CA GLY A 177 -17.68 5.22 -0.71
C GLY A 177 -17.00 4.63 0.52
N PHE A 178 -15.69 4.80 0.66
CA PHE A 178 -14.94 4.33 1.83
C PHE A 178 -15.39 5.01 3.12
N ALA A 179 -15.66 6.32 3.10
CA ALA A 179 -16.20 7.02 4.27
C ALA A 179 -17.63 6.57 4.62
N PHE A 180 -18.43 6.20 3.63
CA PHE A 180 -19.75 5.60 3.86
C PHE A 180 -19.65 4.22 4.53
N LEU A 181 -18.76 3.35 4.02
CA LEU A 181 -18.51 2.04 4.63
C LEU A 181 -17.86 2.16 6.02
N GLN A 182 -17.01 3.17 6.25
CA GLN A 182 -16.48 3.47 7.60
C GLN A 182 -17.62 3.68 8.59
N ARG A 183 -18.63 4.48 8.25
CA ARG A 183 -19.79 4.72 9.14
C ARG A 183 -20.56 3.43 9.47
N ALA A 184 -20.71 2.54 8.47
CA ALA A 184 -21.33 1.24 8.69
C ALA A 184 -20.51 0.39 9.67
N VAL A 185 -19.19 0.30 9.47
CA VAL A 185 -18.27 -0.43 10.37
C VAL A 185 -18.30 0.14 11.79
N GLU A 186 -18.24 1.46 11.95
CA GLU A 186 -18.32 2.11 13.25
C GLU A 186 -19.65 1.81 13.98
N LYS A 187 -20.76 1.77 13.25
CA LYS A 187 -22.09 1.39 13.80
C LYS A 187 -22.15 -0.07 14.22
N ILE A 188 -21.68 -0.98 13.38
CA ILE A 188 -21.63 -2.43 13.69
C ILE A 188 -20.76 -2.68 14.92
N ARG A 189 -19.59 -2.05 14.99
CA ARG A 189 -18.62 -2.27 16.08
C ARG A 189 -18.91 -1.43 17.33
N GLY A 190 -19.76 -0.40 17.25
CA GLY A 190 -20.03 0.53 18.35
C GLY A 190 -18.79 1.32 18.81
N LYS A 191 -17.80 1.51 17.93
CA LYS A 191 -16.49 2.11 18.21
C LYS A 191 -16.07 3.02 17.07
N LYS A 192 -15.19 4.00 17.37
CA LYS A 192 -14.52 4.80 16.35
C LYS A 192 -13.57 3.93 15.53
N ILE A 193 -13.38 4.30 14.28
CA ILE A 193 -12.58 3.49 13.35
C ILE A 193 -11.12 3.30 13.78
N ASP A 194 -10.51 4.29 14.41
CA ASP A 194 -9.13 4.17 14.91
C ASP A 194 -9.01 3.12 16.03
N ASP A 195 -10.02 3.04 16.91
CA ASP A 195 -10.08 2.00 17.95
C ASP A 195 -10.28 0.61 17.35
N VAL A 196 -11.16 0.49 16.33
CA VAL A 196 -11.34 -0.76 15.59
C VAL A 196 -10.04 -1.17 14.92
N ALA A 197 -9.33 -0.26 14.27
CA ALA A 197 -8.08 -0.54 13.61
C ALA A 197 -6.96 -0.94 14.59
N LYS A 198 -6.90 -0.30 15.75
CA LYS A 198 -5.98 -0.69 16.84
C LYS A 198 -6.23 -2.12 17.32
N GLU A 199 -7.50 -2.51 17.48
CA GLU A 199 -7.85 -3.87 17.90
C GLU A 199 -7.61 -4.92 16.85
N GLU A 200 -8.00 -4.64 15.61
CA GLU A 200 -8.01 -5.61 14.52
C GLU A 200 -6.64 -5.75 13.81
N VAL A 201 -5.85 -4.68 13.78
CA VAL A 201 -4.63 -4.61 12.96
C VAL A 201 -3.42 -4.14 13.74
N PHE A 202 -3.46 -2.91 14.30
CA PHE A 202 -2.22 -2.28 14.75
C PHE A 202 -1.59 -3.00 15.93
N LYS A 203 -2.37 -3.32 16.98
CA LYS A 203 -1.85 -4.08 18.15
C LYS A 203 -1.46 -5.51 17.80
N PRO A 204 -2.32 -6.31 17.11
CA PRO A 204 -1.95 -7.68 16.75
C PRO A 204 -0.71 -7.80 15.89
N LEU A 205 -0.42 -6.81 15.02
CA LEU A 205 0.74 -6.82 14.14
C LEU A 205 1.93 -6.02 14.70
N GLY A 206 1.81 -5.41 15.88
CA GLY A 206 2.87 -4.59 16.47
C GLY A 206 3.19 -3.33 15.67
N MET A 207 2.16 -2.68 15.07
CA MET A 207 2.27 -1.44 14.31
C MET A 207 2.18 -0.24 15.26
N GLU A 208 3.23 0.02 16.00
CA GLU A 208 3.23 0.96 17.13
C GLU A 208 3.17 2.44 16.71
N TYR A 209 3.64 2.74 15.49
CA TYR A 209 3.70 4.11 14.94
C TYR A 209 2.53 4.42 14.00
N THR A 210 1.47 3.59 14.02
CA THR A 210 0.38 3.64 13.05
C THR A 210 -0.94 4.04 13.70
N SER A 211 -1.66 5.02 13.11
CA SER A 211 -2.99 5.44 13.54
C SER A 211 -3.71 6.26 12.45
N TYR A 212 -5.04 6.20 12.40
CA TYR A 212 -5.87 7.09 11.59
C TYR A 212 -6.07 8.47 12.24
N GLU A 213 -5.82 8.59 13.54
CA GLU A 213 -5.92 9.82 14.29
C GLU A 213 -4.54 10.37 14.62
N TRP A 214 -4.45 11.68 14.85
CA TRP A 214 -3.21 12.31 15.33
C TRP A 214 -2.85 11.79 16.72
N GLN A 215 -1.64 11.26 16.88
CA GLN A 215 -1.10 10.82 18.16
C GLN A 215 -0.09 11.84 18.71
N PRO A 216 0.08 11.98 20.03
CA PRO A 216 1.06 12.90 20.62
C PRO A 216 2.49 12.69 20.10
N MET A 217 2.89 11.45 19.83
CA MET A 217 4.21 11.13 19.26
C MET A 217 4.43 11.76 17.88
N TYR A 218 3.38 12.05 17.13
CA TYR A 218 3.48 12.65 15.80
C TYR A 218 3.90 14.13 15.83
N ASP A 219 3.78 14.80 16.98
CA ASP A 219 4.33 16.15 17.13
C ASP A 219 5.85 16.16 16.89
N THR A 220 6.54 15.08 17.23
CA THR A 220 7.97 14.89 16.99
C THR A 220 8.27 14.06 15.75
N LEU A 221 7.59 12.90 15.58
CA LEU A 221 7.97 11.90 14.58
C LEU A 221 7.38 12.17 13.19
N ALA A 222 6.24 12.88 13.08
CA ALA A 222 5.66 13.15 11.79
C ALA A 222 6.52 14.15 11.01
N VAL A 223 6.81 13.82 9.75
CA VAL A 223 7.60 14.66 8.86
C VAL A 223 6.75 15.69 8.14
N ASP A 224 7.36 16.78 7.73
CA ASP A 224 6.76 17.79 6.87
C ASP A 224 6.73 17.28 5.42
N GLY A 225 5.67 17.63 4.68
CA GLY A 225 5.54 17.33 3.27
C GLY A 225 6.01 18.49 2.38
N TYR A 226 6.42 18.16 1.16
CA TYR A 226 6.92 19.14 0.19
C TYR A 226 6.11 19.09 -1.11
N ASN A 227 5.77 20.27 -1.64
CA ASN A 227 5.10 20.35 -2.93
C ASN A 227 6.10 20.14 -4.10
N LYS A 228 5.59 20.24 -5.34
CA LYS A 228 6.42 20.06 -6.55
C LYS A 228 7.53 21.11 -6.72
N ASP A 229 7.42 22.25 -6.06
CA ASP A 229 8.38 23.35 -6.14
C ASP A 229 9.40 23.28 -4.97
N GLY A 230 9.35 22.21 -4.14
CA GLY A 230 10.22 22.01 -2.99
C GLY A 230 9.84 22.85 -1.77
N GLU A 231 8.65 23.47 -1.75
CA GLU A 231 8.19 24.25 -0.62
C GLU A 231 7.60 23.37 0.48
N ASN A 232 7.97 23.65 1.74
CA ASN A 232 7.43 22.97 2.91
C ASN A 232 5.94 23.28 3.10
N ARG A 233 5.12 22.23 3.20
CA ARG A 233 3.66 22.29 3.38
C ARG A 233 3.22 21.83 4.77
N GLY A 234 4.19 21.58 5.66
CA GLY A 234 3.96 21.10 7.02
C GLY A 234 3.50 19.65 7.11
N LYS A 235 3.18 19.23 8.30
CA LYS A 235 2.82 17.84 8.63
C LYS A 235 1.43 17.42 8.15
N GLY A 236 0.53 18.38 7.86
CA GLY A 236 -0.83 18.11 7.38
C GLY A 236 -1.69 17.35 8.40
N ARG A 237 -1.98 17.96 9.57
CA ARG A 237 -2.83 17.37 10.59
C ARG A 237 -4.28 17.33 10.12
N HIS A 238 -4.87 16.14 10.04
CA HIS A 238 -6.26 15.96 9.64
C HIS A 238 -7.21 16.13 10.83
N PRO A 239 -8.40 16.74 10.63
CA PRO A 239 -9.33 17.05 11.74
C PRO A 239 -10.10 15.84 12.27
N ARG A 240 -10.13 14.73 11.53
CA ARG A 240 -10.86 13.50 11.88
C ARG A 240 -10.24 12.29 11.22
N ALA A 241 -10.43 11.10 11.83
CA ALA A 241 -10.09 9.82 11.21
C ALA A 241 -10.94 9.59 9.95
N ASN A 242 -10.29 9.18 8.86
CA ASN A 242 -10.94 8.82 7.60
C ASN A 242 -10.15 7.71 6.93
N VAL A 243 -10.77 6.56 6.74
CA VAL A 243 -10.14 5.37 6.16
C VAL A 243 -9.72 5.55 4.70
N GLY A 244 -10.16 6.63 4.07
CA GLY A 244 -9.78 6.96 2.70
C GLY A 244 -8.37 7.52 2.57
N TYR A 245 -7.79 8.19 3.63
CA TYR A 245 -6.55 8.92 3.42
C TYR A 245 -5.78 9.36 4.68
N THR A 246 -6.29 9.19 5.92
CA THR A 246 -5.67 9.84 7.09
C THR A 246 -4.68 8.98 7.86
N LEU A 247 -4.47 7.73 7.44
CA LEU A 247 -3.51 6.84 8.10
C LEU A 247 -2.11 7.49 8.10
N ARG A 248 -1.50 7.48 9.28
CA ARG A 248 -0.08 7.77 9.45
C ARG A 248 0.62 6.51 9.89
N THR A 249 1.83 6.30 9.35
CA THR A 249 2.61 5.09 9.60
C THR A 249 4.08 5.33 9.26
N CYS A 250 4.92 4.35 9.55
CA CYS A 250 6.26 4.21 9.00
C CYS A 250 6.34 2.97 8.09
N ALA A 251 7.35 2.90 7.23
CA ALA A 251 7.50 1.79 6.32
C ALA A 251 7.62 0.44 7.04
N ALA A 252 8.34 0.39 8.17
CA ALA A 252 8.51 -0.82 8.98
C ALA A 252 7.18 -1.36 9.53
N ASP A 253 6.27 -0.49 9.99
CA ASP A 253 4.96 -0.92 10.44
C ASP A 253 4.09 -1.40 9.27
N TYR A 254 4.11 -0.67 8.15
CA TYR A 254 3.33 -1.06 6.98
C TYR A 254 3.85 -2.38 6.36
N ALA A 255 5.15 -2.64 6.42
CA ALA A 255 5.76 -3.91 6.01
C ALA A 255 5.24 -5.11 6.83
N LYS A 256 5.03 -4.95 8.14
CA LYS A 256 4.39 -5.98 8.98
C LYS A 256 2.97 -6.29 8.48
N PHE A 257 2.22 -5.26 8.09
CA PHE A 257 0.89 -5.43 7.51
C PHE A 257 0.94 -6.15 6.16
N LEU A 258 1.87 -5.80 5.27
CA LEU A 258 2.03 -6.48 3.98
C LEU A 258 2.43 -7.96 4.16
N GLN A 259 3.32 -8.26 5.11
CA GLN A 259 3.65 -9.65 5.44
C GLN A 259 2.42 -10.41 5.94
N ALA A 260 1.60 -9.79 6.81
CA ALA A 260 0.36 -10.40 7.28
C ALA A 260 -0.64 -10.68 6.14
N LEU A 261 -0.69 -9.82 5.12
CA LEU A 261 -1.49 -10.06 3.90
C LEU A 261 -0.98 -11.27 3.12
N LEU A 262 0.35 -11.38 2.91
CA LEU A 262 0.96 -12.52 2.23
C LEU A 262 0.67 -13.84 2.96
N ASP A 263 0.86 -13.85 4.27
CA ASP A 263 0.65 -15.02 5.11
C ASP A 263 -0.84 -15.39 5.24
N GLY A 264 -1.75 -14.41 5.01
CA GLY A 264 -3.18 -14.55 5.26
C GLY A 264 -3.51 -14.52 6.75
N THR A 265 -2.68 -13.87 7.56
CA THR A 265 -2.86 -13.75 9.01
C THR A 265 -4.24 -13.19 9.36
N GLY A 266 -4.98 -13.87 10.22
CA GLY A 266 -6.30 -13.43 10.70
C GLY A 266 -7.43 -13.50 9.67
N LEU A 267 -7.23 -14.22 8.54
CA LEU A 267 -8.25 -14.52 7.54
C LEU A 267 -8.32 -16.03 7.29
N SER A 268 -9.52 -16.55 7.12
CA SER A 268 -9.69 -17.89 6.58
C SER A 268 -9.20 -17.96 5.11
N PRO A 269 -8.84 -19.15 4.59
CA PRO A 269 -8.48 -19.30 3.19
C PRO A 269 -9.54 -18.75 2.22
N LYS A 270 -10.83 -18.91 2.55
CA LYS A 270 -11.95 -18.36 1.78
C LYS A 270 -11.96 -16.84 1.79
N ALA A 271 -11.79 -16.20 2.95
CA ALA A 271 -11.78 -14.75 3.05
C ALA A 271 -10.55 -14.14 2.36
N LYS A 272 -9.37 -14.80 2.45
CA LYS A 272 -8.17 -14.42 1.71
C LYS A 272 -8.37 -14.50 0.21
N GLU A 273 -9.00 -15.57 -0.28
CA GLU A 273 -9.33 -15.73 -1.69
C GLU A 273 -10.25 -14.60 -2.18
N VAL A 274 -11.35 -14.33 -1.45
CA VAL A 274 -12.28 -13.24 -1.77
C VAL A 274 -11.55 -11.90 -1.77
N PHE A 275 -10.63 -11.67 -0.81
CA PHE A 275 -9.90 -10.42 -0.68
C PHE A 275 -9.05 -10.11 -1.92
N PHE A 276 -8.41 -11.11 -2.50
CA PHE A 276 -7.47 -10.96 -3.62
C PHE A 276 -8.04 -11.32 -4.98
N THR A 277 -9.32 -11.70 -5.04
CA THR A 277 -9.97 -11.98 -6.31
C THR A 277 -10.61 -10.72 -6.88
N PRO A 278 -10.27 -10.32 -8.11
CA PRO A 278 -10.91 -9.19 -8.78
C PRO A 278 -12.43 -9.33 -8.86
N CYS A 279 -13.13 -8.22 -8.66
CA CYS A 279 -14.58 -8.14 -8.81
C CYS A 279 -14.94 -7.72 -10.24
N GLY A 280 -14.77 -8.60 -11.20
CA GLY A 280 -14.89 -8.32 -12.61
C GLY A 280 -13.54 -8.48 -13.32
N GLU A 281 -13.56 -8.51 -14.65
CA GLU A 281 -12.35 -8.78 -15.41
C GLU A 281 -11.35 -7.63 -15.38
N LYS A 282 -11.86 -6.39 -15.50
CA LYS A 282 -11.03 -5.18 -15.64
C LYS A 282 -11.60 -4.01 -14.86
N ALA A 283 -10.72 -3.09 -14.45
CA ALA A 283 -11.09 -1.83 -13.80
C ALA A 283 -11.40 -0.74 -14.84
N ILE A 284 -12.32 -1.02 -15.74
CA ILE A 284 -12.69 -0.11 -16.84
C ILE A 284 -13.40 1.12 -16.28
N ARG A 285 -12.84 2.30 -16.55
CA ARG A 285 -13.45 3.59 -16.24
C ARG A 285 -14.62 3.90 -17.17
N TYR A 286 -15.45 4.87 -16.79
CA TYR A 286 -16.51 5.34 -17.66
C TYR A 286 -15.94 5.83 -19.01
N ALA A 287 -16.67 5.67 -20.09
CA ALA A 287 -16.18 5.79 -21.48
C ALA A 287 -15.36 7.07 -21.76
N GLU A 288 -15.78 8.22 -21.22
CA GLU A 288 -15.09 9.50 -21.38
C GLU A 288 -13.76 9.61 -20.62
N ASN A 289 -13.54 8.73 -19.63
CA ASN A 289 -12.34 8.69 -18.81
C ASN A 289 -11.54 7.39 -19.03
N HIS A 290 -11.91 6.60 -20.05
CA HIS A 290 -11.23 5.34 -20.35
C HIS A 290 -9.80 5.58 -20.81
N ARG A 291 -8.85 4.77 -20.28
CA ARG A 291 -7.45 4.75 -20.68
C ARG A 291 -7.03 3.34 -21.07
N GLU A 292 -6.03 3.22 -21.94
CA GLU A 292 -5.53 1.91 -22.39
C GLU A 292 -5.06 1.02 -21.23
N CYS A 293 -4.42 1.61 -20.22
CA CYS A 293 -3.97 0.88 -19.03
C CYS A 293 -5.12 0.24 -18.22
N ASP A 294 -6.37 0.68 -18.39
CA ASP A 294 -7.54 0.08 -17.76
C ASP A 294 -7.71 -1.39 -18.19
N ASN A 295 -7.23 -1.74 -19.39
CA ASN A 295 -7.30 -3.11 -19.93
C ASN A 295 -6.29 -4.07 -19.26
N SER A 296 -5.28 -3.56 -18.58
CA SER A 296 -4.24 -4.35 -17.91
C SER A 296 -4.48 -4.52 -16.41
N ILE A 297 -5.43 -3.77 -15.86
CA ILE A 297 -5.66 -3.66 -14.42
C ILE A 297 -7.05 -4.19 -14.07
N ALA A 298 -7.15 -4.90 -12.95
CA ALA A 298 -8.41 -5.25 -12.31
C ALA A 298 -8.40 -4.71 -10.86
N TRP A 299 -9.54 -4.78 -10.18
CA TRP A 299 -9.67 -4.30 -8.81
C TRP A 299 -10.34 -5.34 -7.93
N ALA A 300 -9.63 -5.74 -6.86
CA ALA A 300 -10.14 -6.63 -5.83
C ALA A 300 -10.74 -5.83 -4.65
N MET A 301 -10.82 -6.38 -3.47
CA MET A 301 -11.41 -5.71 -2.30
C MET A 301 -10.47 -4.61 -1.75
N GLY A 302 -10.46 -3.45 -2.39
CA GLY A 302 -9.64 -2.30 -2.00
C GLY A 302 -8.19 -2.36 -2.44
N ILE A 303 -7.84 -3.25 -3.36
CA ILE A 303 -6.48 -3.45 -3.88
C ILE A 303 -6.54 -3.53 -5.40
N GLY A 304 -5.64 -2.82 -6.08
CA GLY A 304 -5.41 -2.96 -7.51
C GLY A 304 -4.66 -4.26 -7.81
N THR A 305 -4.96 -4.88 -8.94
CA THR A 305 -4.32 -6.12 -9.37
C THR A 305 -3.93 -6.04 -10.84
N GLU A 306 -2.84 -6.69 -11.21
CA GLU A 306 -2.44 -6.92 -12.59
C GLU A 306 -1.94 -8.34 -12.77
N GLU A 307 -2.10 -8.89 -13.97
CA GLU A 307 -1.44 -10.12 -14.38
C GLU A 307 -0.14 -9.76 -15.07
N ASN A 308 0.96 -9.91 -14.34
CA ASN A 308 2.29 -9.58 -14.81
C ASN A 308 2.94 -10.80 -15.50
N PRO A 309 3.54 -10.65 -16.70
CA PRO A 309 4.16 -11.76 -17.42
C PRO A 309 5.30 -12.46 -16.67
N GLU A 310 6.02 -11.73 -15.81
CA GLU A 310 7.17 -12.25 -15.06
C GLU A 310 6.75 -12.88 -13.71
N PHE A 311 5.80 -12.27 -13.02
CA PHE A 311 5.44 -12.61 -11.64
C PHE A 311 4.05 -13.24 -11.47
N GLY A 312 3.25 -13.31 -12.53
CA GLY A 312 1.84 -13.66 -12.45
C GLY A 312 1.03 -12.57 -11.75
N LYS A 313 0.17 -12.95 -10.80
CA LYS A 313 -0.65 -11.97 -10.08
C LYS A 313 0.21 -11.05 -9.21
N VAL A 314 0.09 -9.75 -9.44
CA VAL A 314 0.69 -8.68 -8.65
C VAL A 314 -0.43 -7.84 -8.03
N LEU A 315 -0.29 -7.51 -6.76
CA LEU A 315 -1.22 -6.68 -6.01
C LEU A 315 -0.52 -5.38 -5.63
N TRP A 316 -1.25 -4.26 -5.69
CA TRP A 316 -0.65 -2.96 -5.39
C TRP A 316 -1.68 -1.93 -4.95
N HIS A 317 -1.20 -0.89 -4.34
CA HIS A 317 -1.94 0.36 -4.12
C HIS A 317 -0.98 1.52 -4.01
N TRP A 318 -1.45 2.72 -4.33
CA TRP A 318 -0.69 3.95 -4.17
C TRP A 318 -1.34 4.89 -3.16
N GLY A 319 -0.57 5.80 -2.62
CA GLY A 319 -1.02 6.86 -1.74
C GLY A 319 -0.63 8.23 -2.28
N ASP A 320 -1.59 9.14 -2.36
CA ASP A 320 -1.37 10.52 -2.79
C ASP A 320 -2.19 11.50 -1.93
N ASN A 321 -1.48 12.28 -1.14
CA ASN A 321 -1.99 13.43 -0.39
C ASN A 321 -1.27 14.73 -0.83
N GLY A 322 -0.93 14.83 -2.12
CA GLY A 322 -0.17 15.96 -2.66
C GLY A 322 1.31 15.90 -2.26
N SER A 323 1.66 16.44 -1.10
CA SER A 323 3.03 16.48 -0.59
C SER A 323 3.52 15.19 0.08
N PHE A 324 2.76 14.11 0.01
CA PHE A 324 3.12 12.78 0.49
C PHE A 324 2.71 11.75 -0.54
N LYS A 325 3.64 10.89 -0.92
CA LYS A 325 3.40 9.77 -1.83
C LYS A 325 3.83 8.47 -1.17
N ALA A 326 3.07 7.43 -1.42
CA ALA A 326 3.36 6.09 -0.94
C ALA A 326 2.99 5.05 -1.99
N LEU A 327 3.65 3.90 -1.93
CA LEU A 327 3.40 2.77 -2.81
C LEU A 327 3.62 1.47 -2.04
N PHE A 328 2.84 0.45 -2.37
CA PHE A 328 3.29 -0.92 -2.20
C PHE A 328 3.04 -1.76 -3.45
N ILE A 329 3.90 -2.76 -3.62
CA ILE A 329 3.76 -3.86 -4.57
C ILE A 329 3.90 -5.15 -3.78
N LEU A 330 2.98 -6.09 -3.99
CA LEU A 330 2.92 -7.37 -3.33
C LEU A 330 2.89 -8.45 -4.41
N ILE A 331 3.83 -9.39 -4.35
CA ILE A 331 3.98 -10.48 -5.33
C ILE A 331 3.83 -11.82 -4.61
N PRO A 332 2.61 -12.39 -4.55
CA PRO A 332 2.36 -13.63 -3.82
C PRO A 332 3.21 -14.81 -4.28
N SER A 333 3.49 -14.92 -5.59
CA SER A 333 4.31 -16.00 -6.16
C SER A 333 5.76 -15.99 -5.66
N ALA A 334 6.29 -14.82 -5.34
CA ALA A 334 7.63 -14.65 -4.77
C ALA A 334 7.62 -14.56 -3.25
N ASN A 335 6.45 -14.67 -2.60
CA ASN A 335 6.26 -14.35 -1.18
C ASN A 335 6.93 -13.01 -0.80
N GLY A 336 6.79 -12.01 -1.69
CA GLY A 336 7.58 -10.80 -1.64
C GLY A 336 6.74 -9.53 -1.65
N TYR A 337 7.29 -8.47 -1.07
CA TYR A 337 6.71 -7.12 -1.09
C TYR A 337 7.78 -6.05 -1.18
N LEU A 338 7.37 -4.91 -1.72
CA LEU A 338 8.05 -3.63 -1.63
C LEU A 338 7.04 -2.60 -1.12
N THR A 339 7.43 -1.76 -0.19
CA THR A 339 6.70 -0.53 0.15
C THR A 339 7.65 0.61 0.37
N TYR A 340 7.25 1.81 -0.04
CA TYR A 340 7.96 3.01 0.32
C TYR A 340 7.01 4.16 0.63
N PHE A 341 7.51 5.11 1.41
CA PHE A 341 6.85 6.37 1.77
C PHE A 341 7.80 7.53 1.51
N THR A 342 7.29 8.59 0.91
CA THR A 342 8.02 9.84 0.67
C THR A 342 7.21 11.03 1.16
N ASN A 343 7.92 12.08 1.53
CA ASN A 343 7.32 13.34 1.92
C ASN A 343 7.40 14.39 0.79
N SER A 344 7.20 13.98 -0.45
CA SER A 344 7.32 14.81 -1.65
C SER A 344 6.17 14.60 -2.62
N ASN A 345 5.82 15.64 -3.36
CA ASN A 345 4.94 15.51 -4.53
C ASN A 345 5.58 14.65 -5.63
N HIS A 346 6.91 14.61 -5.71
CA HIS A 346 7.69 13.82 -6.66
C HIS A 346 7.84 12.33 -6.29
N GLY A 347 7.22 11.88 -5.20
CA GLY A 347 7.42 10.51 -4.72
C GLY A 347 6.89 9.40 -5.63
N HIS A 348 6.05 9.69 -6.63
CA HIS A 348 5.66 8.71 -7.64
C HIS A 348 6.56 8.70 -8.88
N ASP A 349 7.37 9.75 -9.09
CA ASP A 349 8.30 9.82 -10.23
C ASP A 349 9.38 8.72 -10.15
N ILE A 350 9.66 8.22 -8.93
CA ILE A 350 10.68 7.21 -8.65
C ILE A 350 10.21 5.75 -8.73
N ILE A 351 8.95 5.48 -9.09
CA ILE A 351 8.37 4.12 -9.04
C ILE A 351 9.19 3.13 -9.86
N ASN A 352 9.48 3.45 -11.11
CA ASN A 352 10.20 2.55 -12.01
C ASN A 352 11.63 2.30 -11.54
N ASP A 353 12.34 3.34 -11.10
CA ASP A 353 13.72 3.22 -10.65
C ASP A 353 13.83 2.37 -9.39
N ILE A 354 12.94 2.60 -8.42
CA ILE A 354 12.90 1.82 -7.18
C ILE A 354 12.49 0.37 -7.44
N THR A 355 11.49 0.12 -8.29
CA THR A 355 11.07 -1.25 -8.58
C THR A 355 12.13 -2.01 -9.37
N ALA A 356 12.75 -1.38 -10.37
CA ALA A 356 13.85 -1.97 -11.13
C ALA A 356 15.07 -2.30 -10.24
N LEU A 357 15.38 -1.43 -9.27
CA LEU A 357 16.48 -1.64 -8.34
C LEU A 357 16.20 -2.79 -7.36
N VAL A 358 15.01 -2.80 -6.76
CA VAL A 358 14.68 -3.68 -5.62
C VAL A 358 14.05 -4.99 -6.06
N ILE A 359 13.05 -4.96 -6.97
CA ILE A 359 12.36 -6.14 -7.48
C ILE A 359 13.11 -6.75 -8.66
N LYS A 360 13.89 -5.93 -9.36
CA LYS A 360 14.64 -6.31 -10.57
C LYS A 360 13.72 -6.76 -11.70
N ASN A 361 12.52 -6.17 -11.78
CA ASN A 361 11.55 -6.42 -12.84
C ASN A 361 12.08 -5.90 -14.18
N ARG A 362 11.81 -6.66 -15.26
CA ARG A 362 12.27 -6.34 -16.62
C ARG A 362 11.39 -5.28 -17.28
N GLU A 363 10.10 -5.34 -17.02
CA GLU A 363 9.11 -4.43 -17.58
C GLU A 363 8.41 -3.66 -16.44
N PRO A 364 8.07 -2.38 -16.65
CA PRO A 364 7.34 -1.60 -15.66
C PRO A 364 6.02 -2.25 -15.25
N PHE A 365 5.65 -2.11 -13.98
CA PHE A 365 4.33 -2.52 -13.53
C PHE A 365 3.24 -1.59 -14.06
N ALA A 366 2.08 -2.14 -14.38
CA ALA A 366 0.93 -1.39 -14.94
C ALA A 366 0.45 -0.25 -14.01
N ILE A 367 0.73 -0.35 -12.70
CA ILE A 367 0.42 0.72 -11.75
C ILE A 367 1.11 2.05 -12.12
N ASN A 368 2.31 2.01 -12.71
CA ASN A 368 3.00 3.25 -13.10
C ASN A 368 2.21 4.03 -14.15
N ASP A 369 1.70 3.34 -15.16
CA ASP A 369 0.83 3.95 -16.18
C ASP A 369 -0.52 4.40 -15.62
N TRP A 370 -1.02 3.65 -14.63
CA TRP A 370 -2.26 3.97 -13.95
C TRP A 370 -2.17 5.29 -13.16
N ILE A 371 -1.03 5.57 -12.52
CA ILE A 371 -0.82 6.76 -11.69
C ILE A 371 -0.38 7.97 -12.52
N ASN A 372 0.56 7.81 -13.45
CA ASN A 372 1.34 8.90 -14.03
C ASN A 372 0.82 9.43 -15.38
N LYS A 373 -0.22 8.84 -15.96
CA LYS A 373 -0.77 9.28 -17.25
C LYS A 373 -2.11 10.05 -17.14
N ASP A 374 -2.29 10.79 -16.03
CA ASP A 374 -3.41 11.75 -15.91
C ASP A 374 -3.05 13.10 -16.51
#